data_a00deae007ed55b1c7ddfcb999226bf1
#
_entry.id   a00deae007ed55b1c7ddfcb999226bf1
#
_cell.length_a   1.000
_cell.length_b   1.000
_cell.length_c   1.000
_cell.angle_alpha   90.00
_cell.angle_beta   90.00
_cell.angle_gamma   90.00
#
_symmetry.space_group_name_H-M   'P 1'
#
loop_
_entity.id
_entity.type
_entity.pdbx_description
1 polymer ?
#
loop_
_entity_poly.entity_id
_entity_poly.type
_entity_poly.pdbx_seq_one_letter_code
_entity_poly.pdbx_strand_id
1 'polypeptide(L)'
;MQAQAAPHPVILVVEDLDSLRHSIQRILEDADFLVLPAANAAQALALAELSSGPINLLITSLHPAGMPGPDLALCLRKQSPRMSVLYSSASPMAALEISDPAEVLSSMLPRPFSKATLLRRINILLASRA
;
A
#
# COMPACT_ATOMS: atom_id res chain seq x y z
N MET A 1 -16.27 15.28 -20.28
CA MET A 1 -15.82 15.00 -19.98
C MET A 1 -15.34 14.73 -19.62
N GLN A 2 -15.14 14.66 -19.32
CA GLN A 2 -14.56 14.21 -19.07
C GLN A 2 -14.26 13.82 -18.40
N ALA A 3 -14.35 13.76 -18.52
CA ALA A 3 -13.97 13.22 -18.07
C ALA A 3 -13.58 12.83 -17.28
N GLN A 4 -13.75 12.83 -17.19
CA GLN A 4 -13.17 12.38 -16.42
C GLN A 4 -12.22 11.81 -16.09
N ALA A 5 -11.86 12.53 -16.53
CA ALA A 5 -10.71 11.67 -16.40
C ALA A 5 -10.68 11.05 -15.02
N ALA A 6 -10.49 9.73 -14.95
CA ALA A 6 -10.37 9.09 -13.67
C ALA A 6 -9.22 9.74 -12.91
N PRO A 7 -9.42 10.14 -11.66
CA PRO A 7 -8.32 10.64 -10.86
C PRO A 7 -7.25 9.55 -10.71
N HIS A 8 -6.01 9.96 -10.55
CA HIS A 8 -4.92 9.03 -10.32
C HIS A 8 -5.20 8.21 -9.07
N PRO A 9 -4.92 6.91 -9.09
CA PRO A 9 -5.07 6.10 -7.87
C PRO A 9 -4.22 6.64 -6.73
N VAL A 10 -4.76 6.59 -5.52
CA VAL A 10 -4.09 7.06 -4.31
C VAL A 10 -3.46 5.88 -3.61
N ILE A 11 -2.17 5.95 -3.37
CA ILE A 11 -1.40 4.90 -2.70
C ILE A 11 -0.81 5.45 -1.42
N LEU A 12 -1.16 4.83 -0.30
CA LEU A 12 -0.60 5.16 1.00
C LEU A 12 0.58 4.22 1.24
N VAL A 13 1.77 4.78 1.45
CA VAL A 13 3.00 4.02 1.67
C VAL A 13 3.43 4.20 3.11
N VAL A 14 3.49 3.10 3.86
CA VAL A 14 3.89 3.12 5.26
C VAL A 14 5.20 2.35 5.40
N GLU A 15 6.29 3.06 5.61
CA GLU A 15 7.63 2.49 5.67
C GLU A 15 8.50 3.37 6.57
N ASP A 16 9.09 2.77 7.60
CA ASP A 16 9.90 3.51 8.57
C ASP A 16 11.32 3.81 8.08
N LEU A 17 11.82 3.06 7.12
CA LEU A 17 13.14 3.29 6.53
C LEU A 17 13.04 4.40 5.50
N ASP A 18 13.60 5.57 5.80
CA ASP A 18 13.46 6.76 4.97
C ASP A 18 13.89 6.53 3.52
N SER A 19 15.04 5.88 3.30
CA SER A 19 15.55 5.66 1.95
C SER A 19 14.62 4.79 1.12
N LEU A 20 14.09 3.73 1.72
CA LEU A 20 13.17 2.83 1.02
C LEU A 20 11.84 3.53 0.75
N ARG A 21 11.32 4.28 1.73
CA ARG A 21 10.07 5.02 1.56
C ARG A 21 10.18 6.02 0.41
N HIS A 22 11.29 6.77 0.35
CA HIS A 22 11.52 7.73 -0.72
C HIS A 22 11.67 7.05 -2.08
N SER A 23 12.36 5.92 -2.14
CA SER A 23 12.50 5.17 -3.39
C SER A 23 11.17 4.68 -3.92
N ILE A 24 10.34 4.12 -3.05
CA ILE A 24 9.00 3.67 -3.43
C ILE A 24 8.18 4.86 -3.91
N GLN A 25 8.22 5.95 -3.18
CA GLN A 25 7.47 7.15 -3.54
C GLN A 25 7.82 7.64 -4.94
N ARG A 26 9.11 7.72 -5.26
CA ARG A 26 9.56 8.18 -6.57
C ARG A 26 9.11 7.26 -7.69
N ILE A 27 9.22 5.95 -7.48
CA ILE A 27 8.77 4.98 -8.48
C ILE A 27 7.29 5.17 -8.77
N LEU A 28 6.50 5.35 -7.73
CA LEU A 28 5.05 5.47 -7.88
C LEU A 28 4.65 6.81 -8.50
N GLU A 29 5.28 7.89 -8.08
CA GLU A 29 5.00 9.20 -8.66
C GLU A 29 5.39 9.26 -10.14
N ASP A 30 6.50 8.64 -10.51
CA ASP A 30 6.91 8.54 -11.91
C ASP A 30 5.93 7.73 -12.75
N ALA A 31 5.15 6.86 -12.11
CA ALA A 31 4.11 6.06 -12.77
C ALA A 31 2.72 6.70 -12.67
N ASP A 32 2.66 7.97 -12.29
CA ASP A 32 1.43 8.78 -12.23
C ASP A 32 0.45 8.40 -11.12
N PHE A 33 0.95 7.79 -10.05
CA PHE A 33 0.13 7.58 -8.85
C PHE A 33 0.26 8.77 -7.90
N LEU A 34 -0.81 9.03 -7.15
CA LEU A 34 -0.77 9.97 -6.04
C LEU A 34 -0.28 9.21 -4.80
N VAL A 35 0.77 9.71 -4.17
CA VAL A 35 1.41 8.99 -3.06
C VAL A 35 1.28 9.77 -1.76
N LEU A 36 0.85 9.06 -0.71
CA LEU A 36 0.82 9.58 0.66
C LEU A 36 1.87 8.81 1.46
N PRO A 37 3.05 9.41 1.71
CA PRO A 37 4.11 8.71 2.43
C PRO A 37 3.96 8.88 3.93
N ALA A 38 4.12 7.79 4.68
CA ALA A 38 4.06 7.78 6.14
C ALA A 38 5.18 6.92 6.71
N ALA A 39 5.76 7.35 7.81
CA ALA A 39 6.82 6.62 8.48
C ALA A 39 6.29 5.60 9.50
N ASN A 40 5.04 5.75 9.91
CA ASN A 40 4.43 4.89 10.94
C ASN A 40 2.91 4.88 10.80
N ALA A 41 2.26 4.04 11.60
CA ALA A 41 0.81 3.89 11.53
C ALA A 41 0.07 5.17 11.91
N ALA A 42 0.55 5.91 12.89
CA ALA A 42 -0.11 7.15 13.31
C ALA A 42 -0.14 8.18 12.19
N GLN A 43 1.00 8.34 11.49
CA GLN A 43 1.05 9.23 10.33
C GLN A 43 0.14 8.75 9.21
N ALA A 44 0.08 7.43 8.99
CA ALA A 44 -0.77 6.86 7.95
C ALA A 44 -2.24 7.17 8.22
N LEU A 45 -2.68 7.00 9.46
CA LEU A 45 -4.07 7.27 9.81
C LEU A 45 -4.40 8.76 9.70
N ALA A 46 -3.46 9.62 10.09
CA ALA A 46 -3.65 11.06 9.96
C ALA A 46 -3.76 11.49 8.50
N LEU A 47 -2.91 10.95 7.62
CA LEU A 47 -2.95 11.25 6.20
C LEU A 47 -4.25 10.76 5.57
N ALA A 48 -4.75 9.60 5.99
CA ALA A 48 -6.00 9.06 5.49
C ALA A 48 -7.18 9.96 5.84
N GLU A 49 -7.19 10.53 7.04
CA GLU A 49 -8.24 11.44 7.46
C GLU A 49 -8.25 12.73 6.64
N LEU A 50 -7.08 13.18 6.19
CA LEU A 50 -6.94 14.38 5.39
C LEU A 50 -7.22 14.14 3.89
N SER A 51 -7.27 12.89 3.46
CA SER A 51 -7.50 12.56 2.08
C SER A 51 -8.94 12.90 1.68
N SER A 52 -9.11 13.55 0.55
CA SER A 52 -10.43 13.96 0.06
C SER A 52 -11.20 12.82 -0.58
N GLY A 53 -10.56 11.69 -0.83
CA GLY A 53 -11.19 10.53 -1.45
C GLY A 53 -10.63 9.23 -0.86
N PRO A 54 -11.11 8.10 -1.37
CA PRO A 54 -10.65 6.82 -0.84
C PRO A 54 -9.19 6.54 -1.20
N ILE A 55 -8.54 5.73 -0.35
CA ILE A 55 -7.23 5.19 -0.63
C ILE A 55 -7.42 3.91 -1.43
N ASN A 56 -6.73 3.80 -2.56
CA ASN A 56 -6.89 2.68 -3.47
C ASN A 56 -5.98 1.51 -3.13
N LEU A 57 -4.80 1.80 -2.57
CA LEU A 57 -3.82 0.78 -2.22
C LEU A 57 -3.02 1.22 -1.01
N LEU A 58 -2.80 0.29 -0.09
CA LEU A 58 -1.88 0.45 1.03
C LEU A 58 -0.65 -0.41 0.77
N ILE A 59 0.54 0.18 0.81
CA ILE A 59 1.80 -0.55 0.82
C ILE A 59 2.38 -0.38 2.20
N THR A 60 2.58 -1.47 2.92
CA THR A 60 3.10 -1.41 4.29
C THR A 60 3.95 -2.63 4.61
N SER A 61 4.86 -2.50 5.56
CA SER A 61 5.47 -3.66 6.18
C SER A 61 4.42 -4.36 7.05
N LEU A 62 4.69 -5.60 7.47
CA LEU A 62 3.78 -6.30 8.37
C LEU A 62 3.80 -5.72 9.79
N HIS A 63 4.91 -5.07 10.16
CA HIS A 63 5.08 -4.51 11.49
C HIS A 63 5.53 -3.06 11.46
N PRO A 64 4.71 -2.15 10.90
CA PRO A 64 5.05 -0.73 11.00
C PRO A 64 4.97 -0.29 12.45
N ALA A 65 5.72 0.75 12.80
CA ALA A 65 5.64 1.29 14.16
C ALA A 65 4.21 1.76 14.45
N GLY A 66 3.68 1.33 15.57
CA GLY A 66 2.36 1.74 16.06
C GLY A 66 1.32 0.63 16.07
N MET A 67 1.30 -0.24 15.08
CA MET A 67 0.38 -1.38 15.06
C MET A 67 0.77 -2.35 13.94
N PRO A 68 0.33 -3.61 14.02
CA PRO A 68 0.57 -4.55 12.91
C PRO A 68 -0.07 -4.07 11.60
N GLY A 69 0.59 -4.40 10.48
CA GLY A 69 0.10 -4.01 9.15
C GLY A 69 -1.33 -4.43 8.86
N PRO A 70 -1.72 -5.70 9.14
CA PRO A 70 -3.11 -6.12 8.94
C PRO A 70 -4.11 -5.32 9.77
N ASP A 71 -3.76 -4.92 10.99
CA ASP A 71 -4.63 -4.11 11.84
C ASP A 71 -4.78 -2.70 11.25
N LEU A 72 -3.68 -2.14 10.75
CA LEU A 72 -3.72 -0.85 10.07
C LEU A 72 -4.65 -0.92 8.86
N ALA A 73 -4.56 -1.99 8.07
CA ALA A 73 -5.43 -2.19 6.92
C ALA A 73 -6.90 -2.22 7.32
N LEU A 74 -7.23 -2.91 8.42
CA LEU A 74 -8.61 -2.94 8.91
C LEU A 74 -9.11 -1.55 9.29
N CYS A 75 -8.28 -0.75 9.95
CA CYS A 75 -8.65 0.61 10.32
C CYS A 75 -8.91 1.47 9.09
N LEU A 76 -8.04 1.36 8.08
CA LEU A 76 -8.16 2.17 6.86
C LEU A 76 -9.34 1.74 6.01
N ARG A 77 -9.71 0.47 6.02
CA ARG A 77 -10.85 -0.02 5.24
C ARG A 77 -12.19 0.48 5.74
N LYS A 78 -12.24 1.06 6.93
CA LYS A 78 -13.47 1.72 7.40
C LYS A 78 -13.82 2.92 6.53
N GLN A 79 -12.81 3.61 6.01
CA GLN A 79 -13.00 4.75 5.11
C GLN A 79 -12.83 4.36 3.64
N SER A 80 -12.04 3.33 3.38
CA SER A 80 -11.70 2.89 2.02
C SER A 80 -11.94 1.40 1.91
N PRO A 81 -13.21 0.95 1.86
CA PRO A 81 -13.54 -0.48 1.95
C PRO A 81 -13.02 -1.31 0.78
N ARG A 82 -12.71 -0.68 -0.35
CA ARG A 82 -12.18 -1.39 -1.51
C ARG A 82 -10.67 -1.34 -1.64
N MET A 83 -10.00 -0.78 -0.62
CA MET A 83 -8.55 -0.65 -0.65
C MET A 83 -7.87 -2.02 -0.72
N SER A 84 -6.95 -2.15 -1.67
CA SER A 84 -6.07 -3.32 -1.75
C SER A 84 -4.87 -3.11 -0.83
N VAL A 85 -4.22 -4.19 -0.43
CA VAL A 85 -3.07 -4.12 0.47
C VAL A 85 -1.91 -4.93 -0.10
N LEU A 86 -0.72 -4.34 -0.07
CA LEU A 86 0.51 -4.99 -0.49
C LEU A 86 1.49 -4.93 0.68
N TYR A 87 1.82 -6.10 1.25
CA TYR A 87 2.74 -6.19 2.37
C TYR A 87 4.16 -6.44 1.87
N SER A 88 5.09 -5.56 2.25
CA SER A 88 6.49 -5.69 1.89
C SER A 88 7.25 -6.27 3.07
N SER A 89 7.96 -7.39 2.85
CA SER A 89 8.67 -8.05 3.93
C SER A 89 9.93 -8.75 3.43
N ALA A 90 10.99 -8.68 4.24
CA ALA A 90 12.23 -9.41 3.99
C ALA A 90 12.18 -10.84 4.56
N SER A 91 11.18 -11.14 5.39
CA SER A 91 11.08 -12.43 6.06
C SER A 91 10.09 -13.36 5.36
N PRO A 92 10.50 -14.57 4.95
CA PRO A 92 9.57 -15.53 4.39
C PRO A 92 8.53 -16.03 5.40
N MET A 93 8.83 -15.92 6.68
CA MET A 93 7.89 -16.34 7.73
C MET A 93 6.75 -15.34 7.92
N ALA A 94 6.89 -14.15 7.39
CA ALA A 94 5.87 -13.12 7.53
C ALA A 94 4.53 -13.54 6.91
N ALA A 95 4.55 -14.39 5.90
CA ALA A 95 3.33 -14.88 5.27
C ALA A 95 2.42 -15.63 6.24
N LEU A 96 2.96 -16.19 7.31
CA LEU A 96 2.18 -16.92 8.30
C LEU A 96 1.25 -16.01 9.13
N GLU A 97 1.48 -14.70 9.08
CA GLU A 97 0.68 -13.73 9.83
C GLU A 97 -0.58 -13.33 9.06
N ILE A 98 -0.71 -13.77 7.82
CA ILE A 98 -1.88 -13.52 6.99
C ILE A 98 -2.66 -14.82 6.91
N SER A 99 -3.90 -14.81 7.37
CA SER A 99 -4.68 -16.04 7.54
C SER A 99 -5.24 -16.62 6.24
N ASP A 100 -5.42 -15.79 5.21
CA ASP A 100 -5.98 -16.25 3.93
C ASP A 100 -4.87 -16.58 2.94
N PRO A 101 -4.69 -17.86 2.53
CA PRO A 101 -3.64 -18.22 1.57
C PRO A 101 -3.74 -17.48 0.24
N ALA A 102 -4.94 -17.20 -0.25
CA ALA A 102 -5.12 -16.45 -1.48
C ALA A 102 -4.64 -15.02 -1.31
N GLU A 103 -4.90 -14.42 -0.14
CA GLU A 103 -4.41 -13.09 0.16
C GLU A 103 -2.90 -13.05 0.27
N VAL A 104 -2.29 -14.10 0.83
CA VAL A 104 -0.82 -14.18 0.92
C VAL A 104 -0.20 -14.07 -0.48
N LEU A 105 -0.71 -14.84 -1.44
CA LEU A 105 -0.15 -14.84 -2.78
C LEU A 105 -0.30 -13.51 -3.49
N SER A 106 -1.41 -12.80 -3.27
CA SER A 106 -1.68 -11.55 -3.96
C SER A 106 -1.16 -10.33 -3.20
N SER A 107 -0.98 -10.44 -1.90
CA SER A 107 -0.69 -9.30 -1.03
C SER A 107 0.75 -9.20 -0.54
N MET A 108 1.58 -10.21 -0.82
CA MET A 108 2.98 -10.20 -0.36
C MET A 108 3.93 -9.75 -1.44
N LEU A 109 4.88 -8.89 -1.07
CA LEU A 109 5.97 -8.45 -1.94
C LEU A 109 7.28 -8.70 -1.20
N PRO A 110 8.00 -9.79 -1.55
CA PRO A 110 9.27 -10.08 -0.90
C PRO A 110 10.33 -9.03 -1.22
N ARG A 111 11.19 -8.73 -0.27
CA ARG A 111 12.35 -7.85 -0.46
C ARG A 111 13.60 -8.66 -0.71
N PRO A 112 14.52 -8.19 -1.54
CA PRO A 112 14.42 -6.97 -2.34
C PRO A 112 13.51 -7.18 -3.56
N PHE A 113 12.92 -6.09 -4.05
CA PHE A 113 12.09 -6.15 -5.25
C PHE A 113 12.57 -5.12 -6.26
N SER A 114 12.32 -5.40 -7.54
CA SER A 114 12.62 -4.45 -8.60
C SER A 114 11.46 -3.48 -8.80
N LYS A 115 11.76 -2.36 -9.45
CA LYS A 115 10.73 -1.41 -9.89
C LYS A 115 9.64 -2.12 -10.71
N ALA A 116 10.07 -2.97 -11.66
CA ALA A 116 9.12 -3.68 -12.53
C ALA A 116 8.20 -4.60 -11.73
N THR A 117 8.75 -5.32 -10.76
CA THR A 117 7.95 -6.21 -9.91
C THR A 117 6.95 -5.43 -9.07
N LEU A 118 7.39 -4.33 -8.47
CA LEU A 118 6.52 -3.48 -7.66
C LEU A 118 5.35 -2.97 -8.49
N LEU A 119 5.63 -2.39 -9.66
CA LEU A 119 4.58 -1.81 -10.50
C LEU A 119 3.62 -2.87 -11.04
N ARG A 120 4.13 -4.05 -11.39
CA ARG A 120 3.28 -5.15 -11.86
C ARG A 120 2.32 -5.60 -10.77
N ARG A 121 2.82 -5.77 -9.53
CA ARG A 121 1.96 -6.17 -8.42
C ARG A 121 0.89 -5.13 -8.13
N ILE A 122 1.26 -3.86 -8.18
CA ILE A 122 0.31 -2.77 -7.96
C ILE A 122 -0.79 -2.80 -9.02
N ASN A 123 -0.41 -2.93 -10.29
CA ASN A 123 -1.37 -2.94 -11.38
C ASN A 123 -2.33 -4.12 -11.29
N ILE A 124 -1.82 -5.30 -10.90
CA ILE A 124 -2.68 -6.47 -10.70
C ILE A 124 -3.70 -6.21 -9.60
N LEU A 125 -3.25 -5.68 -8.47
CA LEU A 125 -4.15 -5.42 -7.34
C LEU A 125 -5.19 -4.35 -7.67
N LEU A 126 -4.79 -3.29 -8.36
CA LEU A 126 -5.72 -2.23 -8.73
C LEU A 126 -6.74 -2.71 -9.75
N ALA A 127 -6.32 -3.55 -10.71
CA ALA A 127 -7.22 -4.11 -11.70
C ALA A 127 -8.26 -5.03 -11.06
N SER A 128 -7.88 -5.80 -10.05
CA SER A 128 -8.79 -6.76 -9.40
C SER A 128 -9.87 -6.09 -8.56
N ARG A 129 -9.76 -4.78 -8.30
CA ARG A 129 -10.76 -4.03 -7.54
C ARG A 129 -11.97 -3.64 -8.38
N ALA A 130 -11.83 -3.69 -9.67
CA ALA A 130 -12.86 -3.19 -10.58
C ALA A 130 -14.19 -3.95 -10.50
#